data_199038f5110c7ba4d41a2ba952ccb8f1
#
_entry.id   199038f5110c7ba4d41a2ba952ccb8f1
#
_cell.length_a   1.000
_cell.length_b   1.000
_cell.length_c   1.000
_cell.angle_alpha   90.00
_cell.angle_beta   90.00
_cell.angle_gamma   90.00
#
_symmetry.space_group_name_H-M   'P 1'
#
loop_
_entity.id
_entity.type
_entity.pdbx_description
1 polymer ?
#
loop_
_entity_poly.entity_id
_entity_poly.type
_entity_poly.pdbx_seq_one_letter_code
_entity_poly.pdbx_strand_id
1 'polypeptide(L)'
;MNYYRCENPDCGFLAEEEPDVCPQCGGTFFLSVDEEELTGPDWVQLGNRAVDEERPTDALACYQQAAALDDMLGVTNLGWCLEAGIGVPADPRQAVVLYAQAAARDYMPALTNL
;
A
#
# COMPACT_ATOMS: atom_id res chain seq x y z
N MET A 1 16.61 -3.98 -2.91
CA MET A 1 16.34 -2.98 -1.89
C MET A 1 15.78 -3.66 -0.67
N ASN A 2 16.33 -3.38 0.50
CA ASN A 2 15.89 -4.06 1.73
C ASN A 2 14.99 -3.17 2.55
N TYR A 3 14.02 -3.80 3.20
CA TYR A 3 13.12 -3.17 4.14
C TYR A 3 13.33 -3.78 5.52
N TYR A 4 12.84 -3.13 6.55
CA TYR A 4 13.01 -3.57 7.93
C TYR A 4 11.63 -3.66 8.58
N ARG A 5 11.27 -4.87 9.00
CA ARG A 5 9.98 -5.13 9.66
C ARG A 5 10.18 -5.20 11.16
N CYS A 6 9.32 -4.50 11.91
CA CYS A 6 9.30 -4.60 13.36
C CYS A 6 9.02 -6.06 13.77
N GLU A 7 9.84 -6.61 14.68
CA GLU A 7 9.67 -8.00 15.13
C GLU A 7 8.46 -8.20 16.03
N ASN A 8 7.85 -7.13 16.53
CA ASN A 8 6.63 -7.23 17.30
C ASN A 8 5.50 -7.75 16.41
N PRO A 9 4.95 -8.96 16.67
CA PRO A 9 3.93 -9.54 15.80
C PRO A 9 2.63 -8.74 15.75
N ASP A 10 2.38 -7.91 16.77
CA ASP A 10 1.18 -7.07 16.83
C ASP A 10 1.35 -5.74 16.10
N CYS A 11 2.58 -5.37 15.74
CA CYS A 11 2.88 -4.07 15.14
C CYS A 11 2.93 -4.13 13.61
N GLY A 12 3.82 -4.96 13.05
CA GLY A 12 3.97 -5.11 11.60
C GLY A 12 4.50 -3.89 10.87
N PHE A 13 5.06 -2.90 11.60
CA PHE A 13 5.60 -1.70 10.96
C PHE A 13 6.74 -2.06 10.01
N LEU A 14 6.72 -1.44 8.82
CA LEU A 14 7.72 -1.65 7.78
C LEU A 14 8.44 -0.33 7.50
N ALA A 15 9.78 -0.34 7.53
CA ALA A 15 10.60 0.83 7.29
C ALA A 15 11.50 0.63 6.08
N GLU A 16 11.80 1.71 5.38
CA GLU A 16 12.73 1.70 4.24
C GLU A 16 14.19 1.74 4.72
N GLU A 17 14.42 2.27 5.92
CA GLU A 17 15.73 2.30 6.57
C GLU A 17 15.56 1.75 7.99
N GLU A 18 16.61 1.09 8.50
CA GLU A 18 16.55 0.51 9.83
C GLU A 18 16.40 1.63 10.89
N PRO A 19 15.28 1.72 11.58
CA PRO A 19 15.09 2.73 12.62
C PRO A 19 15.73 2.27 13.93
N ASP A 20 16.10 3.23 14.78
CA ASP A 20 16.59 2.92 16.12
C ASP A 20 15.47 2.40 17.01
N VAL A 21 14.29 2.97 16.85
CA VAL A 21 13.09 2.62 17.61
C VAL A 21 11.91 2.62 16.65
N CYS A 22 11.03 1.62 16.77
CA CYS A 22 9.81 1.58 15.99
C CYS A 22 8.92 2.78 16.37
N PRO A 23 8.57 3.64 15.40
CA PRO A 23 7.74 4.82 15.71
C PRO A 23 6.30 4.44 16.07
N GLN A 24 5.89 3.21 15.81
CA GLN A 24 4.53 2.76 16.04
C GLN A 24 4.35 2.08 17.40
N CYS A 25 5.31 1.23 17.81
CA CYS A 25 5.18 0.46 19.06
C CYS A 25 6.33 0.67 20.05
N GLY A 26 7.40 1.36 19.65
CA GLY A 26 8.57 1.58 20.50
C GLY A 26 9.53 0.40 20.56
N GLY A 27 9.31 -0.66 19.79
CA GLY A 27 10.23 -1.80 19.72
C GLY A 27 11.56 -1.42 19.11
N THR A 28 12.60 -2.21 19.43
CA THR A 28 13.96 -1.93 18.95
C THR A 28 14.55 -3.02 18.08
N PHE A 29 13.79 -4.08 17.83
CA PHE A 29 14.24 -5.21 17.00
C PHE A 29 13.54 -5.20 15.65
N PHE A 30 14.31 -5.36 14.58
CA PHE A 30 13.82 -5.34 13.21
C PHE A 30 14.41 -6.50 12.42
N LEU A 31 13.57 -7.05 11.51
CA LEU A 31 14.00 -8.06 10.56
C LEU A 31 14.23 -7.41 9.20
N SER A 32 15.35 -7.75 8.56
CA SER A 32 15.60 -7.35 7.19
C SER A 32 14.70 -8.17 6.26
N VAL A 33 13.96 -7.51 5.38
CA VAL A 33 13.02 -8.14 4.44
C VAL A 33 13.34 -7.66 3.04
N ASP A 34 13.47 -8.60 2.10
CA ASP A 34 13.69 -8.25 0.70
C ASP A 34 12.38 -7.78 0.06
N GLU A 35 12.51 -6.93 -0.96
CA GLU A 35 11.35 -6.41 -1.70
C GLU A 35 10.44 -7.54 -2.20
N GLU A 36 11.03 -8.66 -2.64
CA GLU A 36 10.29 -9.81 -3.16
C GLU A 36 9.48 -10.54 -2.09
N GLU A 37 9.80 -10.33 -0.82
CA GLU A 37 9.11 -10.96 0.31
C GLU A 37 7.93 -10.11 0.81
N LEU A 38 7.77 -8.90 0.29
CA LEU A 38 6.69 -8.01 0.73
C LEU A 38 5.34 -8.56 0.29
N THR A 39 4.37 -8.48 1.20
CA THR A 39 2.98 -8.89 0.94
C THR A 39 2.17 -7.71 0.41
N GLY A 40 0.93 -7.98 -0.03
CA GLY A 40 0.01 -6.91 -0.44
C GLY A 40 -0.18 -5.84 0.63
N PRO A 41 -0.51 -6.20 1.89
CA PRO A 41 -0.62 -5.22 2.98
C PRO A 41 0.65 -4.40 3.22
N ASP A 42 1.83 -4.99 3.04
CA ASP A 42 3.09 -4.28 3.17
C ASP A 42 3.19 -3.17 2.12
N TRP A 43 2.87 -3.49 0.87
CA TRP A 43 2.89 -2.50 -0.21
C TRP A 43 1.86 -1.40 0.01
N VAL A 44 0.68 -1.73 0.54
CA VAL A 44 -0.34 -0.72 0.88
C VAL A 44 0.20 0.21 1.97
N GLN A 45 0.86 -0.33 2.98
CA GLN A 45 1.47 0.48 4.06
C GLN A 45 2.49 1.47 3.48
N LEU A 46 3.36 1.01 2.59
CA LEU A 46 4.36 1.87 1.94
C LEU A 46 3.69 2.91 1.05
N GLY A 47 2.65 2.54 0.33
CA GLY A 47 1.89 3.45 -0.52
C GLY A 47 1.22 4.55 0.29
N ASN A 48 0.58 4.21 1.41
CA ASN A 48 -0.07 5.17 2.28
C ASN A 48 0.94 6.16 2.87
N ARG A 49 2.12 5.66 3.24
CA ARG A 49 3.20 6.52 3.74
C ARG A 49 3.69 7.47 2.65
N ALA A 50 3.83 6.99 1.42
CA ALA A 50 4.24 7.82 0.29
C ALA A 50 3.24 8.94 0.02
N VAL A 51 1.93 8.66 0.16
CA VAL A 51 0.90 9.70 0.05
C VAL A 51 1.10 10.76 1.14
N ASP A 52 1.31 10.35 2.37
CA ASP A 52 1.50 11.26 3.50
C ASP A 52 2.77 12.11 3.34
N GLU A 53 3.80 11.56 2.71
CA GLU A 53 5.06 12.24 2.46
C GLU A 53 5.08 13.00 1.12
N GLU A 54 3.94 13.11 0.47
CA GLU A 54 3.80 13.82 -0.81
C GLU A 54 4.69 13.24 -1.92
N ARG A 55 4.79 11.90 -1.99
CA ARG A 55 5.50 11.17 -3.04
C ARG A 55 4.48 10.39 -3.89
N PRO A 56 3.72 11.08 -4.76
CA PRO A 56 2.59 10.44 -5.46
C PRO A 56 3.00 9.33 -6.42
N THR A 57 4.13 9.47 -7.11
CA THR A 57 4.60 8.44 -8.04
C THR A 57 4.98 7.17 -7.28
N ASP A 58 5.61 7.30 -6.11
CA ASP A 58 5.97 6.16 -5.28
C ASP A 58 4.72 5.48 -4.72
N ALA A 59 3.73 6.27 -4.30
CA ALA A 59 2.46 5.73 -3.81
C ALA A 59 1.78 4.89 -4.88
N LEU A 60 1.70 5.42 -6.10
CA LEU A 60 1.11 4.71 -7.23
C LEU A 60 1.82 3.36 -7.47
N ALA A 61 3.15 3.37 -7.49
CA ALA A 61 3.94 2.17 -7.71
C ALA A 61 3.68 1.12 -6.61
N CYS A 62 3.61 1.55 -5.34
CA CYS A 62 3.33 0.65 -4.22
C CYS A 62 1.95 0.01 -4.34
N TYR A 63 0.93 0.80 -4.67
CA TYR A 63 -0.43 0.28 -4.86
C TYR A 63 -0.52 -0.67 -6.05
N GLN A 64 0.23 -0.39 -7.12
CA GLN A 64 0.32 -1.30 -8.27
C GLN A 64 0.91 -2.66 -7.87
N GLN A 65 1.93 -2.66 -7.02
CA GLN A 65 2.52 -3.91 -6.52
C GLN A 65 1.52 -4.68 -5.65
N ALA A 66 0.80 -3.97 -4.77
CA ALA A 66 -0.22 -4.60 -3.94
C ALA A 66 -1.34 -5.21 -4.81
N ALA A 67 -1.78 -4.49 -5.82
CA ALA A 67 -2.81 -4.98 -6.75
C ALA A 67 -2.33 -6.21 -7.51
N ALA A 68 -1.06 -6.25 -7.90
CA ALA A 68 -0.46 -7.40 -8.57
C ALA A 68 -0.43 -8.64 -7.68
N LEU A 69 -0.42 -8.45 -6.36
CA LEU A 69 -0.50 -9.53 -5.38
C LEU A 69 -1.95 -9.86 -4.98
N ASP A 70 -2.90 -9.37 -5.76
CA ASP A 70 -4.33 -9.64 -5.57
C ASP A 70 -4.87 -9.10 -4.24
N ASP A 71 -4.28 -8.03 -3.71
CA ASP A 71 -4.73 -7.36 -2.50
C ASP A 71 -5.82 -6.34 -2.85
N MET A 72 -7.03 -6.56 -2.33
CA MET A 72 -8.18 -5.73 -2.70
C MET A 72 -8.09 -4.30 -2.16
N LEU A 73 -7.42 -4.10 -1.03
CA LEU A 73 -7.14 -2.75 -0.54
C LEU A 73 -6.19 -2.02 -1.49
N GLY A 74 -5.18 -2.73 -2.00
CA GLY A 74 -4.26 -2.19 -3.01
C GLY A 74 -5.00 -1.83 -4.30
N VAL A 75 -5.89 -2.71 -4.76
CA VAL A 75 -6.72 -2.45 -5.95
C VAL A 75 -7.58 -1.19 -5.74
N THR A 76 -8.23 -1.07 -4.59
CA THR A 76 -9.08 0.08 -4.26
C THR A 76 -8.26 1.38 -4.20
N ASN A 77 -7.10 1.34 -3.55
CA ASN A 77 -6.23 2.50 -3.44
C ASN A 77 -5.64 2.90 -4.80
N LEU A 78 -5.33 1.93 -5.65
CA LEU A 78 -4.90 2.21 -7.01
C LEU A 78 -6.02 2.90 -7.80
N GLY A 79 -7.25 2.45 -7.63
CA GLY A 79 -8.42 3.10 -8.21
C GLY A 79 -8.55 4.55 -7.74
N TRP A 80 -8.34 4.80 -6.45
CA TRP A 80 -8.35 6.15 -5.90
C TRP A 80 -7.27 7.04 -6.53
N CYS A 81 -6.07 6.51 -6.72
CA CYS A 81 -5.00 7.26 -7.39
C CYS A 81 -5.41 7.65 -8.82
N LEU A 82 -6.06 6.75 -9.55
CA LEU A 82 -6.53 7.03 -10.91
C LEU A 82 -7.68 8.03 -10.91
N GLU A 83 -8.58 7.96 -9.93
CA GLU A 83 -9.70 8.89 -9.82
C GLU A 83 -9.20 10.30 -9.49
N ALA A 84 -8.27 10.41 -8.55
CA ALA A 84 -7.77 11.68 -8.05
C ALA A 84 -6.61 12.26 -8.88
N GLY A 85 -5.99 11.45 -9.74
CA GLY A 85 -4.82 11.88 -10.50
C GLY A 85 -3.54 11.90 -9.68
N ILE A 86 -3.36 10.92 -8.80
CA ILE A 86 -2.18 10.81 -7.94
C ILE A 86 -1.11 9.98 -8.64
N GLY A 87 -0.01 10.61 -9.03
CA GLY A 87 1.11 9.97 -9.70
C GLY A 87 0.89 9.69 -11.19
N VAL A 88 -0.33 9.83 -11.69
CA VAL A 88 -0.71 9.66 -13.10
C VAL A 88 -1.82 10.66 -13.43
N PRO A 89 -2.07 10.96 -14.70
CA PRO A 89 -3.26 11.73 -15.07
C PRO A 89 -4.53 11.00 -14.62
N ALA A 90 -5.52 11.75 -14.15
CA ALA A 90 -6.77 11.19 -13.68
C ALA A 90 -7.46 10.37 -14.79
N ASP A 91 -7.90 9.16 -14.47
CA ASP A 91 -8.61 8.26 -15.37
C ASP A 91 -9.76 7.61 -14.60
N PRO A 92 -10.92 8.30 -14.50
CA PRO A 92 -12.04 7.78 -13.73
C PRO A 92 -12.62 6.48 -14.30
N ARG A 93 -12.48 6.23 -15.59
CA ARG A 93 -12.95 4.98 -16.21
C ARG A 93 -12.18 3.78 -15.70
N GLN A 94 -10.85 3.90 -15.65
CA GLN A 94 -10.00 2.84 -15.12
C GLN A 94 -10.22 2.67 -13.61
N ALA A 95 -10.47 3.75 -12.90
CA ALA A 95 -10.79 3.69 -11.47
C ALA A 95 -12.04 2.85 -11.22
N VAL A 96 -13.10 3.05 -12.02
CA VAL A 96 -14.33 2.26 -11.92
C VAL A 96 -14.06 0.78 -12.15
N VAL A 97 -13.21 0.43 -13.12
CA VAL A 97 -12.84 -0.96 -13.40
C VAL A 97 -12.18 -1.58 -12.17
N LEU A 98 -11.26 -0.87 -11.53
CA LEU A 98 -10.57 -1.36 -10.33
C LEU A 98 -11.53 -1.50 -9.15
N TYR A 99 -12.41 -0.52 -8.93
CA TYR A 99 -13.43 -0.61 -7.88
C TYR A 99 -14.35 -1.79 -8.11
N ALA A 100 -14.73 -2.04 -9.37
CA ALA A 100 -15.57 -3.18 -9.72
C ALA A 100 -14.87 -4.52 -9.44
N GLN A 101 -13.58 -4.62 -9.70
CA GLN A 101 -12.80 -5.81 -9.37
C GLN A 101 -12.81 -6.09 -7.86
N ALA A 102 -12.59 -5.06 -7.05
CA ALA A 102 -12.61 -5.19 -5.60
C ALA A 102 -14.01 -5.54 -5.10
N ALA A 103 -15.04 -4.90 -5.64
CA ALA A 103 -16.43 -5.18 -5.28
C ALA A 103 -16.84 -6.62 -5.63
N ALA A 104 -16.34 -7.16 -6.74
CA ALA A 104 -16.59 -8.54 -7.13
C ALA A 104 -16.00 -9.54 -6.13
N ARG A 105 -15.05 -9.11 -5.31
CA ARG A 105 -14.46 -9.90 -4.22
C ARG A 105 -15.10 -9.57 -2.87
N ASP A 106 -16.27 -8.92 -2.85
CA ASP A 106 -17.00 -8.51 -1.64
C ASP A 106 -16.18 -7.58 -0.73
N TYR A 107 -15.34 -6.74 -1.33
CA TYR A 107 -14.57 -5.76 -0.56
C TYR A 107 -15.40 -4.49 -0.36
N MET A 108 -15.89 -4.29 0.86
CA MET A 108 -16.88 -3.25 1.18
C MET A 108 -16.47 -1.81 0.86
N PRO A 109 -15.21 -1.37 1.10
CA PRO A 109 -14.81 -0.01 0.71
C PRO A 109 -14.97 0.26 -0.78
N ALA A 110 -14.73 -0.73 -1.64
CA ALA A 110 -14.91 -0.61 -3.08
C ALA A 110 -16.39 -0.49 -3.44
N LEU A 111 -17.26 -1.25 -2.75
CA LEU A 111 -18.70 -1.15 -2.94
C LEU A 111 -19.20 0.26 -2.61
N THR A 112 -18.64 0.89 -1.58
CA THR A 112 -19.00 2.26 -1.18
C THR A 112 -18.57 3.26 -2.26
N ASN A 113 -17.45 3.02 -2.93
CA ASN A 113 -16.88 3.91 -3.94
C ASN A 113 -17.51 3.76 -5.32
N LEU A 114 -18.25 2.71 -5.55
CA LEU A 114 -18.98 2.53 -6.79
C LEU A 114 -20.22 3.41 -6.83
#